data_b642d55ec009316dca12c1141a98c314
#
_entry.id   b642d55ec009316dca12c1141a98c314
#
_cell.length_a   1.000
_cell.length_b   1.000
_cell.length_c   1.000
_cell.angle_alpha   90.00
_cell.angle_beta   90.00
_cell.angle_gamma   90.00
#
_symmetry.space_group_name_H-M   'P 1'
#
loop_
_entity.id
_entity.type
_entity.pdbx_description
1 polymer ?
#
loop_
_entity_poly.entity_id
_entity_poly.type
_entity_poly.pdbx_seq_one_letter_code
_entity_poly.pdbx_strand_id
1 'polypeptide(L)'
;MVFECQQCGECCHHMAQVHTIQEIRGDFEFLVDNQYTGEKNVVMVDPDKYALFLDTRIFVDHPEACPFLRYHPKDWLAYCTVHMTRPEICRDYGCWRMLILNSRGSRAGRIMYQRAFFSDDADLTRLWKTVIDDLMEPDDGVWDEKITGILINAGYTVRK
;
A
#
# COMPACT_ATOMS: atom_id res chain seq x y z
N MET A 1 -10.38 -13.86 0.32
CA MET A 1 -9.24 -13.64 -0.61
C MET A 1 -8.07 -13.13 0.19
N VAL A 2 -6.91 -13.79 0.08
CA VAL A 2 -5.69 -13.27 0.71
C VAL A 2 -5.28 -12.04 -0.07
N PHE A 3 -5.20 -10.89 0.61
CA PHE A 3 -4.78 -9.64 0.00
C PHE A 3 -3.28 -9.70 -0.33
N GLU A 4 -2.93 -9.48 -1.59
CA GLU A 4 -1.53 -9.33 -2.00
C GLU A 4 -1.13 -7.86 -1.99
N CYS A 5 -0.10 -7.52 -1.21
CA CYS A 5 0.48 -6.19 -1.19
C CYS A 5 1.10 -5.87 -2.55
N GLN A 6 0.68 -4.76 -3.16
CA GLN A 6 1.19 -4.34 -4.48
C GLN A 6 2.47 -3.52 -4.41
N GLN A 7 3.04 -3.41 -3.22
CA GLN A 7 4.35 -2.81 -3.02
C GLN A 7 4.44 -1.35 -3.51
N CYS A 8 3.36 -0.58 -3.40
CA CYS A 8 3.40 0.86 -3.72
C CYS A 8 3.97 1.72 -2.57
N GLY A 9 3.99 1.20 -1.35
CA GLY A 9 4.53 1.87 -0.17
C GLY A 9 3.61 2.89 0.52
N GLU A 10 2.53 3.32 -0.11
CA GLU A 10 1.74 4.46 0.40
C GLU A 10 1.12 4.24 1.77
N CYS A 11 0.57 3.06 2.04
CA CYS A 11 0.06 2.76 3.37
C CYS A 11 1.16 2.73 4.43
N CYS A 12 2.39 2.45 4.03
CA CYS A 12 3.54 2.39 4.93
C CYS A 12 4.24 3.74 5.15
N HIS A 13 3.96 4.78 4.34
CA HIS A 13 4.61 6.09 4.44
C HIS A 13 4.30 6.85 5.74
N HIS A 14 3.20 6.52 6.41
CA HIS A 14 2.77 7.16 7.66
C HIS A 14 2.68 6.18 8.83
N MET A 15 3.19 4.96 8.67
CA MET A 15 3.04 3.90 9.68
C MET A 15 4.01 4.02 10.85
N ALA A 16 4.97 4.94 10.84
CA ALA A 16 5.77 5.25 12.03
C ALA A 16 4.93 5.80 13.19
N GLN A 17 3.78 6.38 12.88
CA GLN A 17 2.81 6.83 13.88
C GLN A 17 2.02 5.66 14.50
N VAL A 18 2.03 4.50 13.86
CA VAL A 18 1.35 3.29 14.33
C VAL A 18 2.36 2.31 14.94
N HIS A 19 3.45 2.05 14.22
CA HIS A 19 4.47 1.09 14.63
C HIS A 19 5.71 1.78 15.16
N THR A 20 5.93 1.66 16.46
CA THR A 20 7.12 2.20 17.14
C THR A 20 8.01 1.07 17.62
N ILE A 21 9.31 1.14 17.30
CA ILE A 21 10.29 0.20 17.85
C ILE A 21 10.49 0.54 19.33
N GLN A 22 10.13 -0.40 20.21
CA GLN A 22 10.29 -0.28 21.66
C GLN A 22 11.64 -0.81 22.12
N GLU A 23 12.11 -1.88 21.51
CA GLU A 23 13.32 -2.57 21.91
C GLU A 23 14.01 -3.20 20.68
N ILE A 24 15.31 -3.07 20.63
CA ILE A 24 16.18 -3.78 19.69
C ILE A 24 16.70 -5.01 20.42
N ARG A 25 16.24 -6.20 20.04
CA ARG A 25 16.57 -7.47 20.69
C ARG A 25 17.76 -8.19 20.12
N GLY A 26 18.19 -7.77 18.93
CA GLY A 26 19.34 -8.32 18.21
C GLY A 26 19.62 -7.49 16.97
N ASP A 27 20.53 -7.93 16.12
CA ASP A 27 20.92 -7.16 14.93
C ASP A 27 19.74 -6.90 13.98
N PHE A 28 18.77 -7.82 13.94
CA PHE A 28 17.64 -7.78 13.01
C PHE A 28 16.32 -8.18 13.69
N GLU A 29 16.26 -8.19 15.01
CA GLU A 29 15.06 -8.51 15.77
C GLU A 29 14.61 -7.31 16.62
N PHE A 30 13.32 -6.98 16.54
CA PHE A 30 12.74 -5.80 17.15
C PHE A 30 11.43 -6.11 17.86
N LEU A 31 11.22 -5.51 19.02
CA LEU A 31 9.91 -5.42 19.64
C LEU A 31 9.22 -4.15 19.17
N VAL A 32 8.08 -4.32 18.51
CA VAL A 32 7.28 -3.22 17.94
C VAL A 32 5.99 -3.07 18.73
N ASP A 33 5.65 -1.85 19.07
CA ASP A 33 4.40 -1.48 19.73
C ASP A 33 3.47 -0.78 18.74
N ASN A 34 2.19 -1.18 18.76
CA ASN A 34 1.15 -0.46 18.06
C ASN A 34 0.61 0.64 18.97
N GLN A 35 0.86 1.89 18.61
CA GLN A 35 0.51 3.05 19.42
C GLN A 35 -0.99 3.24 19.67
N TYR A 36 -1.84 2.65 18.83
CA TYR A 36 -3.29 2.77 18.95
C TYR A 36 -3.92 1.64 19.75
N THR A 37 -3.40 0.41 19.59
CA THR A 37 -3.97 -0.79 20.23
C THR A 37 -3.19 -1.23 21.46
N GLY A 38 -1.93 -0.78 21.62
CA GLY A 38 -1.00 -1.27 22.64
C GLY A 38 -0.50 -2.71 22.37
N GLU A 39 -0.81 -3.25 21.21
CA GLU A 39 -0.35 -4.60 20.82
C GLU A 39 1.16 -4.59 20.59
N LYS A 40 1.85 -5.58 21.16
CA LYS A 40 3.30 -5.75 21.02
C LYS A 40 3.61 -6.96 20.16
N ASN A 41 4.42 -6.74 19.13
CA ASN A 41 4.84 -7.78 18.19
C ASN A 41 6.36 -7.87 18.13
N VAL A 42 6.88 -9.09 18.18
CA VAL A 42 8.28 -9.34 17.84
C VAL A 42 8.37 -9.54 16.33
N VAL A 43 9.15 -8.70 15.67
CA VAL A 43 9.39 -8.78 14.23
C VAL A 43 10.85 -9.01 13.95
N MET A 44 11.13 -9.73 12.87
CA MET A 44 12.48 -10.06 12.44
C MET A 44 12.62 -9.66 10.97
N VAL A 45 13.73 -9.02 10.63
CA VAL A 45 14.04 -8.71 9.24
C VAL A 45 14.23 -10.02 8.47
N ASP A 46 13.56 -10.13 7.34
CA ASP A 46 13.68 -11.32 6.48
C ASP A 46 15.13 -11.47 6.00
N PRO A 47 15.72 -12.67 6.04
CA PRO A 47 17.14 -12.88 5.74
C PRO A 47 17.59 -12.38 4.37
N ASP A 48 16.72 -12.46 3.37
CA ASP A 48 16.97 -11.96 2.01
C ASP A 48 16.92 -10.44 1.88
N LYS A 49 16.52 -9.73 2.95
CA LYS A 49 16.33 -8.28 3.00
C LYS A 49 17.28 -7.54 3.94
N TYR A 50 18.28 -8.22 4.53
CA TYR A 50 19.21 -7.57 5.44
C TYR A 50 19.93 -6.37 4.80
N ALA A 51 20.49 -6.56 3.60
CA ALA A 51 21.18 -5.48 2.88
C ALA A 51 20.22 -4.32 2.54
N LEU A 52 18.98 -4.64 2.17
CA LEU A 52 17.96 -3.64 1.88
C LEU A 52 17.55 -2.88 3.14
N PHE A 53 17.43 -3.55 4.28
CA PHE A 53 17.06 -2.96 5.57
C PHE A 53 18.08 -1.89 6.02
N LEU A 54 19.35 -2.06 5.72
CA LEU A 54 20.41 -1.11 6.07
C LEU A 54 20.36 0.19 5.26
N ASP A 55 19.60 0.22 4.15
CA ASP A 55 19.42 1.43 3.36
C ASP A 55 18.32 2.32 3.97
N THR A 56 18.74 3.38 4.63
CA THR A 56 17.84 4.29 5.35
C THR A 56 17.45 5.55 4.57
N ARG A 57 17.80 5.63 3.27
CA ARG A 57 17.55 6.83 2.45
C ARG A 57 16.09 7.23 2.35
N ILE A 58 15.18 6.27 2.44
CA ILE A 58 13.72 6.53 2.45
C ILE A 58 13.30 7.55 3.51
N PHE A 59 13.95 7.58 4.66
CA PHE A 59 13.57 8.46 5.77
C PHE A 59 13.96 9.91 5.56
N VAL A 60 14.74 10.23 4.52
CA VAL A 60 15.00 11.61 4.10
C VAL A 60 13.75 12.21 3.47
N ASP A 61 13.09 11.46 2.60
CA ASP A 61 11.89 11.92 1.88
C ASP A 61 10.59 11.62 2.65
N HIS A 62 10.59 10.53 3.41
CA HIS A 62 9.44 10.05 4.18
C HIS A 62 9.83 9.76 5.64
N PRO A 63 10.05 10.79 6.47
CA PRO A 63 10.48 10.61 7.86
C PRO A 63 9.45 9.90 8.73
N GLU A 64 8.18 9.90 8.33
CA GLU A 64 7.08 9.22 9.02
C GLU A 64 6.78 7.82 8.48
N ALA A 65 7.64 7.30 7.60
CA ALA A 65 7.47 5.96 7.06
C ALA A 65 7.65 4.88 8.14
N CYS A 66 6.96 3.76 7.93
CA CYS A 66 7.18 2.55 8.74
C CYS A 66 8.68 2.26 8.86
N PRO A 67 9.20 1.96 10.05
CA PRO A 67 10.63 1.68 10.25
C PRO A 67 11.18 0.56 9.38
N PHE A 68 10.31 -0.32 8.88
CA PHE A 68 10.66 -1.49 8.08
C PHE A 68 10.40 -1.32 6.58
N LEU A 69 9.90 -0.16 6.16
CA LEU A 69 9.71 0.14 4.74
C LEU A 69 11.05 0.46 4.06
N ARG A 70 11.29 -0.16 2.90
CA ARG A 70 12.41 0.18 2.02
C ARG A 70 11.97 0.14 0.56
N TYR A 71 12.62 0.93 -0.27
CA TYR A 71 12.45 0.86 -1.72
C TYR A 71 13.63 0.12 -2.35
N HIS A 72 13.33 -0.83 -3.21
CA HIS A 72 14.37 -1.57 -3.91
C HIS A 72 14.96 -0.71 -5.05
N PRO A 73 16.29 -0.56 -5.14
CA PRO A 73 16.91 0.41 -6.05
C PRO A 73 16.75 0.11 -7.54
N LYS A 74 16.37 -1.12 -7.91
CA LYS A 74 16.24 -1.52 -9.33
C LYS A 74 14.82 -1.32 -9.87
N ASP A 75 13.80 -1.65 -9.10
CA ASP A 75 12.42 -1.67 -9.53
C ASP A 75 11.53 -0.61 -8.85
N TRP A 76 12.09 0.07 -7.84
CA TRP A 76 11.40 1.07 -7.03
C TRP A 76 10.12 0.57 -6.34
N LEU A 77 10.04 -0.75 -6.17
CA LEU A 77 8.97 -1.34 -5.39
C LEU A 77 9.25 -1.17 -3.89
N ALA A 78 8.16 -0.94 -3.15
CA ALA A 78 8.21 -0.86 -1.70
C ALA A 78 8.27 -2.28 -1.10
N TYR A 79 9.24 -2.51 -0.25
CA TYR A 79 9.39 -3.78 0.48
C TYR A 79 9.19 -3.59 1.97
N CYS A 80 8.36 -4.44 2.54
CA CYS A 80 8.34 -4.66 3.98
C CYS A 80 9.48 -5.60 4.34
N THR A 81 10.49 -5.10 5.04
CA THR A 81 11.69 -5.90 5.38
C THR A 81 11.42 -6.95 6.47
N VAL A 82 10.29 -6.87 7.16
CA VAL A 82 9.81 -7.86 8.16
C VAL A 82 8.55 -8.58 7.66
N HIS A 83 8.42 -8.77 6.36
CA HIS A 83 7.19 -9.26 5.72
C HIS A 83 6.69 -10.59 6.31
N MET A 84 7.60 -11.51 6.63
CA MET A 84 7.25 -12.82 7.19
C MET A 84 6.70 -12.73 8.62
N THR A 85 7.20 -11.76 9.40
CA THR A 85 6.84 -11.58 10.82
C THR A 85 6.04 -10.30 11.08
N ARG A 86 5.57 -9.62 10.02
CA ARG A 86 4.85 -8.35 10.14
C ARG A 86 3.64 -8.46 11.07
N PRO A 87 3.30 -7.39 11.81
CA PRO A 87 2.12 -7.34 12.66
C PRO A 87 0.83 -7.73 11.94
N GLU A 88 -0.14 -8.27 12.67
CA GLU A 88 -1.39 -8.76 12.11
C GLU A 88 -2.17 -7.66 11.37
N ILE A 89 -2.20 -6.45 11.92
CA ILE A 89 -2.81 -5.30 11.26
C ILE A 89 -2.26 -5.09 9.82
N CYS A 90 -0.97 -5.36 9.60
CA CYS A 90 -0.37 -5.24 8.27
C CYS A 90 -0.77 -6.40 7.33
N ARG A 91 -1.24 -7.52 7.89
CA ARG A 91 -1.76 -8.67 7.12
C ARG A 91 -3.23 -8.48 6.76
N ASP A 92 -3.98 -7.90 7.68
CA ASP A 92 -5.43 -7.70 7.54
C ASP A 92 -5.77 -6.43 6.76
N TYR A 93 -4.84 -5.49 6.69
CA TYR A 93 -5.07 -4.21 6.02
C TYR A 93 -5.15 -4.37 4.51
N GLY A 94 -6.36 -4.27 3.97
CA GLY A 94 -6.63 -4.22 2.54
C GLY A 94 -6.42 -2.79 2.01
N CYS A 95 -5.28 -2.51 1.38
CA CYS A 95 -4.92 -1.14 1.02
C CYS A 95 -5.68 -0.59 -0.19
N TRP A 96 -6.21 -1.40 -1.08
CA TRP A 96 -7.09 -0.97 -2.15
C TRP A 96 -7.91 -2.14 -2.74
N ARG A 97 -9.04 -1.77 -3.26
CA ARG A 97 -9.97 -2.65 -3.95
C ARG A 97 -9.60 -2.80 -5.41
N MET A 98 -9.16 -1.70 -6.03
CA MET A 98 -8.68 -1.67 -7.40
C MET A 98 -7.48 -0.74 -7.51
N LEU A 99 -6.43 -1.22 -8.19
CA LEU A 99 -5.32 -0.40 -8.65
C LEU A 99 -5.52 -0.06 -10.14
N ILE A 100 -5.41 1.22 -10.46
CA ILE A 100 -5.61 1.73 -11.82
C ILE A 100 -4.25 2.13 -12.37
N LEU A 101 -3.85 1.50 -13.48
CA LEU A 101 -2.60 1.75 -14.16
C LEU A 101 -2.86 2.46 -15.49
N ASN A 102 -1.98 3.38 -15.86
CA ASN A 102 -2.00 4.02 -17.16
C ASN A 102 -1.41 3.12 -18.27
N SER A 103 -1.39 3.59 -19.51
CA SER A 103 -0.88 2.85 -20.67
C SER A 103 0.61 2.47 -20.58
N ARG A 104 1.36 3.11 -19.68
CA ARG A 104 2.77 2.80 -19.39
C ARG A 104 2.96 1.80 -18.26
N GLY A 105 1.86 1.30 -17.68
CA GLY A 105 1.88 0.41 -16.52
C GLY A 105 2.21 1.10 -15.19
N SER A 106 2.29 2.43 -15.17
CA SER A 106 2.48 3.19 -13.95
C SER A 106 1.14 3.46 -13.27
N ARG A 107 1.16 3.59 -11.95
CA ARG A 107 -0.06 3.90 -11.19
C ARG A 107 -0.64 5.25 -11.63
N ALA A 108 -1.91 5.23 -12.00
CA ALA A 108 -2.70 6.41 -12.28
C ALA A 108 -3.63 6.77 -11.11
N GLY A 109 -4.13 5.74 -10.40
CA GLY A 109 -5.01 5.93 -9.26
C GLY A 109 -5.33 4.63 -8.55
N ARG A 110 -6.18 4.73 -7.54
CA ARG A 110 -6.67 3.58 -6.76
C ARG A 110 -8.07 3.84 -6.22
N ILE A 111 -8.79 2.76 -6.02
CA ILE A 111 -10.07 2.76 -5.33
C ILE A 111 -9.90 1.98 -4.04
N MET A 112 -10.20 2.62 -2.93
CA MET A 112 -10.14 2.04 -1.60
C MET A 112 -11.42 1.26 -1.26
N TYR A 113 -11.41 0.54 -0.15
CA TYR A 113 -12.48 -0.38 0.25
C TYR A 113 -13.89 0.22 0.26
N GLN A 114 -14.04 1.47 0.66
CA GLN A 114 -15.32 2.19 0.73
C GLN A 114 -15.61 3.00 -0.54
N ARG A 115 -15.10 2.55 -1.69
CA ARG A 115 -15.21 3.25 -2.98
C ARG A 115 -14.55 4.64 -3.00
N ALA A 116 -13.73 4.96 -2.00
CA ALA A 116 -12.98 6.20 -1.99
C ALA A 116 -11.91 6.17 -3.10
N PHE A 117 -11.93 7.18 -3.94
CA PHE A 117 -11.03 7.31 -5.09
C PHE A 117 -9.88 8.25 -4.79
N PHE A 118 -8.68 7.86 -5.20
CA PHE A 118 -7.46 8.66 -5.11
C PHE A 118 -6.70 8.57 -6.44
N SER A 119 -6.28 9.72 -6.97
CA SER A 119 -5.52 9.78 -8.21
C SER A 119 -4.66 11.04 -8.26
N ASP A 120 -3.45 10.90 -8.82
CA ASP A 120 -2.56 11.99 -9.22
C ASP A 120 -2.64 12.24 -10.74
N ASP A 121 -3.41 11.42 -11.48
CA ASP A 121 -3.63 11.53 -12.91
C ASP A 121 -4.84 12.44 -13.19
N ALA A 122 -4.60 13.56 -13.88
CA ALA A 122 -5.62 14.57 -14.15
C ALA A 122 -6.74 14.06 -15.08
N ASP A 123 -6.41 13.21 -16.06
CA ASP A 123 -7.39 12.66 -17.00
C ASP A 123 -8.27 11.61 -16.30
N LEU A 124 -7.67 10.77 -15.47
CA LEU A 124 -8.41 9.81 -14.63
C LEU A 124 -9.32 10.55 -13.64
N THR A 125 -8.83 11.62 -13.02
CA THR A 125 -9.64 12.44 -12.10
C THR A 125 -10.82 13.07 -12.81
N ARG A 126 -10.64 13.55 -14.05
CA ARG A 126 -11.71 14.10 -14.88
C ARG A 126 -12.74 13.02 -15.23
N LEU A 127 -12.26 11.86 -15.71
CA LEU A 127 -13.13 10.70 -16.01
C LEU A 127 -13.96 10.31 -14.80
N TRP A 128 -13.34 10.23 -13.62
CA TRP A 128 -14.04 9.91 -12.38
C TRP A 128 -15.21 10.85 -12.12
N LYS A 129 -14.94 12.15 -12.09
CA LYS A 129 -15.94 13.18 -11.80
C LYS A 129 -17.06 13.25 -12.82
N THR A 130 -16.79 12.94 -14.09
CA THR A 130 -17.80 13.09 -15.17
C THR A 130 -18.63 11.85 -15.41
N VAL A 131 -18.13 10.65 -15.07
CA VAL A 131 -18.78 9.39 -15.44
C VAL A 131 -19.03 8.48 -14.26
N ILE A 132 -18.14 8.47 -13.29
CA ILE A 132 -18.12 7.45 -12.23
C ILE A 132 -18.75 7.94 -10.93
N ASP A 133 -18.52 9.18 -10.56
CA ASP A 133 -18.93 9.75 -9.27
C ASP A 133 -20.46 9.66 -9.04
N ASP A 134 -21.23 9.80 -10.11
CA ASP A 134 -22.69 9.71 -10.10
C ASP A 134 -23.23 8.28 -10.32
N LEU A 135 -22.36 7.28 -10.41
CA LEU A 135 -22.80 5.90 -10.66
C LEU A 135 -23.48 5.29 -9.44
N MET A 136 -24.81 5.21 -9.50
CA MET A 136 -25.64 4.63 -8.46
C MET A 136 -25.78 3.12 -8.66
N GLU A 137 -24.93 2.35 -7.98
CA GLU A 137 -25.00 0.89 -7.95
C GLU A 137 -24.75 0.40 -6.51
N PRO A 138 -25.77 -0.17 -5.85
CA PRO A 138 -25.63 -0.62 -4.46
C PRO A 138 -24.82 -1.92 -4.31
N ASP A 139 -24.87 -2.81 -5.32
CA ASP A 139 -24.11 -4.06 -5.29
C ASP A 139 -22.64 -3.81 -5.63
N ASP A 140 -21.77 -4.20 -4.74
CA ASP A 140 -20.34 -3.97 -4.88
C ASP A 140 -19.69 -4.74 -6.05
N GLY A 141 -20.15 -5.97 -6.31
CA GLY A 141 -19.62 -6.77 -7.42
C GLY A 141 -20.01 -6.18 -8.78
N VAL A 142 -21.28 -5.79 -8.91
CA VAL A 142 -21.79 -5.14 -10.13
C VAL A 142 -21.14 -3.78 -10.33
N TRP A 143 -20.95 -3.02 -9.26
CA TRP A 143 -20.24 -1.74 -9.32
C TRP A 143 -18.81 -1.92 -9.81
N ASP A 144 -18.08 -2.90 -9.26
CA ASP A 144 -16.71 -3.22 -9.66
C ASP A 144 -16.60 -3.57 -11.15
N GLU A 145 -17.54 -4.34 -11.68
CA GLU A 145 -17.56 -4.70 -13.09
C GLU A 145 -17.80 -3.47 -13.98
N LYS A 146 -18.77 -2.63 -13.62
CA LYS A 146 -19.08 -1.40 -14.35
C LYS A 146 -17.88 -0.45 -14.39
N ILE A 147 -17.27 -0.20 -13.22
CA ILE A 147 -16.09 0.67 -13.13
C ILE A 147 -14.92 0.10 -13.94
N THR A 148 -14.66 -1.19 -13.81
CA THR A 148 -13.62 -1.86 -14.59
C THR A 148 -13.82 -1.66 -16.08
N GLY A 149 -15.04 -1.85 -16.59
CA GLY A 149 -15.38 -1.63 -17.99
C GLY A 149 -15.14 -0.18 -18.44
N ILE A 150 -15.59 0.81 -17.65
CA ILE A 150 -15.38 2.22 -17.95
C ILE A 150 -13.89 2.57 -18.02
N LEU A 151 -13.10 2.11 -17.05
CA LEU A 151 -11.66 2.38 -16.98
C LEU A 151 -10.89 1.72 -18.14
N ILE A 152 -11.21 0.46 -18.49
CA ILE A 152 -10.60 -0.24 -19.62
C ILE A 152 -10.94 0.47 -20.94
N ASN A 153 -12.18 0.88 -21.14
CA ASN A 153 -12.59 1.62 -22.34
C ASN A 153 -11.90 3.00 -22.45
N ALA A 154 -11.50 3.58 -21.33
CA ALA A 154 -10.74 4.82 -21.29
C ALA A 154 -9.21 4.61 -21.44
N GLY A 155 -8.75 3.37 -21.61
CA GLY A 155 -7.34 3.04 -21.86
C GLY A 155 -6.51 2.73 -20.60
N TYR A 156 -7.16 2.54 -19.47
CA TYR A 156 -6.49 2.13 -18.21
C TYR A 156 -6.49 0.62 -18.04
N THR A 157 -5.54 0.11 -17.29
CA THR A 157 -5.53 -1.28 -16.81
C THR A 157 -5.97 -1.31 -15.35
N VAL A 158 -6.83 -2.25 -14.99
CA VAL A 158 -7.33 -2.42 -13.62
C VAL A 158 -6.83 -3.74 -13.05
N ARG A 159 -6.23 -3.67 -11.85
CA ARG A 159 -5.89 -4.83 -11.03
C ARG A 159 -6.81 -4.87 -9.80
N LYS A 160 -7.36 -6.06 -9.54
CA LYS A 160 -8.22 -6.35 -8.38
C LYS A 160 -7.51 -7.25 -7.40
#